data_bbfd9c88331a6cfb5167ee06116b1e50
#
_entry.id   bbfd9c88331a6cfb5167ee06116b1e50
#
_cell.length_a   1.000
_cell.length_b   1.000
_cell.length_c   1.000
_cell.angle_alpha   90.00
_cell.angle_beta   90.00
_cell.angle_gamma   90.00
#
_symmetry.space_group_name_H-M   'P 1'
#
loop_
_entity.id
_entity.type
_entity.pdbx_description
1 polymer ?
#
loop_
_entity_poly.entity_id
_entity_poly.type
_entity_poly.pdbx_seq_one_letter_code
_entity_poly.pdbx_strand_id
1 'polypeptide(L)'
;RSPLEHDTLLAHTNDVPQILGVTLFYQLMAEAAWDDMKWLTNPAFGVLTRPLFDIHPDAMRDAWHANRDVLTRVLDQYIETLQQMRTAIADGDKSTIEAVTSSAAKRYEEWINERYRADWDADAKPKKADVGGGLMQTLLGDKLANRISGKGDADDD
;
A
#
# COMPACT_ATOMS: atom_id res chain seq x y z
N ARG A 1 1.13 21.98 -8.91
CA ARG A 1 1.78 21.01 -8.01
C ARG A 1 3.29 21.19 -8.12
N SER A 2 4.01 21.07 -7.02
CA SER A 2 5.48 21.10 -7.06
C SER A 2 6.04 19.79 -7.68
N PRO A 3 7.25 19.79 -8.23
CA PRO A 3 7.88 18.56 -8.72
C PRO A 3 7.88 17.45 -7.67
N LEU A 4 8.20 17.77 -6.42
CA LEU A 4 8.22 16.81 -5.31
C LEU A 4 6.84 16.19 -5.02
N GLU A 5 5.76 16.98 -5.13
CA GLU A 5 4.39 16.45 -5.00
C GLU A 5 4.05 15.48 -6.14
N HIS A 6 4.46 15.80 -7.35
CA HIS A 6 4.26 14.92 -8.51
C HIS A 6 5.02 13.60 -8.35
N ASP A 7 6.30 13.66 -7.96
CA ASP A 7 7.13 12.48 -7.76
C ASP A 7 6.58 11.58 -6.64
N THR A 8 6.07 12.18 -5.56
CA THR A 8 5.41 11.42 -4.48
C THR A 8 4.15 10.70 -4.98
N LEU A 9 3.33 11.34 -5.81
CA LEU A 9 2.14 10.70 -6.39
C LEU A 9 2.51 9.54 -7.31
N LEU A 10 3.53 9.71 -8.15
CA LEU A 10 4.02 8.64 -9.03
C LEU A 10 4.61 7.49 -8.23
N ALA A 11 5.35 7.77 -7.15
CA ALA A 11 5.87 6.73 -6.27
C ALA A 11 4.74 5.83 -5.73
N HIS A 12 3.63 6.40 -5.27
CA HIS A 12 2.48 5.63 -4.77
C HIS A 12 1.72 4.86 -5.85
N THR A 13 1.54 5.46 -7.03
CA THR A 13 0.59 4.94 -8.04
C THR A 13 1.26 4.12 -9.13
N ASN A 14 2.56 4.28 -9.32
CA ASN A 14 3.33 3.60 -10.37
C ASN A 14 4.46 2.74 -9.78
N ASP A 15 5.36 3.33 -9.00
CA ASP A 15 6.61 2.65 -8.63
C ASP A 15 6.38 1.59 -7.53
N VAL A 16 5.62 1.90 -6.49
CA VAL A 16 5.33 0.93 -5.41
C VAL A 16 4.57 -0.30 -5.92
N PRO A 17 3.51 -0.19 -6.75
CA PRO A 17 2.90 -1.38 -7.37
C PRO A 17 3.90 -2.26 -8.13
N GLN A 18 4.83 -1.66 -8.86
CA GLN A 18 5.88 -2.41 -9.56
C GLN A 18 6.82 -3.11 -8.57
N ILE A 19 7.30 -2.40 -7.54
CA ILE A 19 8.18 -2.95 -6.51
C ILE A 19 7.50 -4.12 -5.80
N LEU A 20 6.23 -3.98 -5.43
CA LEU A 20 5.46 -5.06 -4.78
C LEU A 20 5.34 -6.30 -5.69
N GLY A 21 5.05 -6.11 -6.97
CA GLY A 21 4.98 -7.21 -7.94
C GLY A 21 6.32 -7.92 -8.13
N VAL A 22 7.40 -7.15 -8.28
CA VAL A 22 8.77 -7.68 -8.44
C VAL A 22 9.21 -8.43 -7.19
N THR A 23 9.04 -7.83 -6.00
CA THR A 23 9.48 -8.45 -4.74
C THR A 23 8.67 -9.67 -4.38
N LEU A 24 7.36 -9.68 -4.66
CA LEU A 24 6.52 -10.87 -4.51
C LEU A 24 7.03 -12.02 -5.37
N PHE A 25 7.27 -11.77 -6.66
CA PHE A 25 7.76 -12.80 -7.56
C PHE A 25 9.14 -13.29 -7.15
N TYR A 26 10.05 -12.36 -6.80
CA TYR A 26 11.40 -12.69 -6.35
C TYR A 26 11.39 -13.58 -5.11
N GLN A 27 10.53 -13.27 -4.12
CA GLN A 27 10.37 -14.08 -2.93
C GLN A 27 9.87 -15.50 -3.26
N LEU A 28 8.85 -15.60 -4.12
CA LEU A 28 8.25 -16.89 -4.48
C LEU A 28 9.21 -17.79 -5.25
N MET A 29 9.98 -17.24 -6.20
CA MET A 29 10.92 -18.05 -6.99
C MET A 29 12.09 -18.57 -6.15
N ALA A 30 12.34 -18.00 -4.97
CA ALA A 30 13.35 -18.47 -4.02
C ALA A 30 12.86 -19.62 -3.12
N GLU A 31 11.56 -19.91 -3.13
CA GLU A 31 10.98 -20.99 -2.34
C GLU A 31 11.30 -22.36 -2.95
N ALA A 32 11.62 -23.34 -2.09
CA ALA A 32 11.93 -24.71 -2.54
C ALA A 32 10.76 -25.38 -3.30
N ALA A 33 9.52 -24.96 -3.01
CA ALA A 33 8.29 -25.47 -3.66
C ALA A 33 7.89 -24.67 -4.92
N TRP A 34 8.75 -23.81 -5.45
CA TRP A 34 8.40 -22.98 -6.62
C TRP A 34 7.88 -23.78 -7.81
N ASP A 35 8.48 -24.94 -8.08
CA ASP A 35 8.08 -25.78 -9.22
C ASP A 35 6.65 -26.29 -9.12
N ASP A 36 6.12 -26.47 -7.92
CA ASP A 36 4.72 -26.80 -7.67
C ASP A 36 3.84 -25.55 -7.65
N MET A 37 4.30 -24.48 -6.99
CA MET A 37 3.55 -23.24 -6.79
C MET A 37 3.23 -22.51 -8.09
N LYS A 38 4.15 -22.52 -9.07
CA LYS A 38 3.96 -21.86 -10.37
C LYS A 38 2.71 -22.31 -11.12
N TRP A 39 2.23 -23.53 -10.89
CA TRP A 39 1.02 -24.07 -11.51
C TRP A 39 -0.27 -23.71 -10.77
N LEU A 40 -0.16 -23.18 -9.54
CA LEU A 40 -1.29 -22.78 -8.70
C LEU A 40 -1.55 -21.28 -8.76
N THR A 41 -0.79 -20.53 -9.58
CA THR A 41 -0.98 -19.08 -9.71
C THR A 41 -2.33 -18.77 -10.34
N ASN A 42 -2.94 -17.68 -9.86
CA ASN A 42 -4.24 -17.21 -10.33
C ASN A 42 -4.10 -15.88 -11.11
N PRO A 43 -5.18 -15.39 -11.75
CA PRO A 43 -5.14 -14.14 -12.50
C PRO A 43 -4.70 -12.93 -11.67
N ALA A 44 -5.02 -12.85 -10.38
CA ALA A 44 -4.60 -11.74 -9.52
C ALA A 44 -3.08 -11.70 -9.36
N PHE A 45 -2.43 -12.86 -9.22
CA PHE A 45 -0.98 -12.97 -9.23
C PHE A 45 -0.38 -12.46 -10.55
N GLY A 46 -0.95 -12.90 -11.68
CA GLY A 46 -0.50 -12.48 -13.01
C GLY A 46 -0.62 -10.96 -13.21
N VAL A 47 -1.70 -10.34 -12.75
CA VAL A 47 -1.88 -8.88 -12.82
C VAL A 47 -0.84 -8.15 -11.97
N LEU A 48 -0.61 -8.61 -10.73
CA LEU A 48 0.33 -7.95 -9.82
C LEU A 48 1.78 -8.05 -10.31
N THR A 49 2.17 -9.16 -10.94
CA THR A 49 3.53 -9.39 -11.43
C THR A 49 3.74 -8.92 -12.88
N ARG A 50 2.70 -8.39 -13.52
CA ARG A 50 2.72 -7.92 -14.91
C ARG A 50 3.87 -6.96 -15.25
N PRO A 51 4.30 -6.05 -14.36
CA PRO A 51 5.42 -5.15 -14.62
C PRO A 51 6.72 -5.86 -15.02
N LEU A 52 6.93 -7.09 -14.52
CA LEU A 52 8.11 -7.91 -14.91
C LEU A 52 8.12 -8.29 -16.40
N PHE A 53 6.95 -8.33 -17.03
CA PHE A 53 6.83 -8.61 -18.46
C PHE A 53 6.88 -7.32 -19.30
N ASP A 54 6.22 -6.25 -18.80
CA ASP A 54 6.00 -5.03 -19.60
C ASP A 54 7.18 -4.06 -19.56
N ILE A 55 8.04 -4.12 -18.52
CA ILE A 55 9.08 -3.12 -18.28
C ILE A 55 10.45 -3.78 -18.20
N HIS A 56 11.40 -3.23 -18.94
CA HIS A 56 12.78 -3.73 -18.91
C HIS A 56 13.40 -3.52 -17.52
N PRO A 57 14.13 -4.50 -16.96
CA PRO A 57 14.75 -4.40 -15.64
C PRO A 57 15.64 -3.15 -15.44
N ASP A 58 16.39 -2.77 -16.47
CA ASP A 58 17.23 -1.57 -16.42
C ASP A 58 16.40 -0.30 -16.25
N ALA A 59 15.25 -0.20 -16.94
CA ALA A 59 14.37 0.95 -16.82
C ALA A 59 13.77 1.06 -15.40
N MET A 60 13.37 -0.06 -14.81
CA MET A 60 12.92 -0.10 -13.40
C MET A 60 14.05 0.32 -12.46
N ARG A 61 15.24 -0.26 -12.62
CA ARG A 61 16.42 0.09 -11.80
C ARG A 61 16.70 1.59 -11.84
N ASP A 62 16.75 2.17 -13.03
CA ASP A 62 17.14 3.57 -13.21
C ASP A 62 16.06 4.52 -12.67
N ALA A 63 14.78 4.21 -12.88
CA ALA A 63 13.67 4.97 -12.32
C ALA A 63 13.67 4.94 -10.78
N TRP A 64 13.81 3.74 -10.18
CA TRP A 64 13.83 3.60 -8.72
C TRP A 64 15.06 4.25 -8.09
N HIS A 65 16.22 4.14 -8.76
CA HIS A 65 17.43 4.83 -8.29
C HIS A 65 17.29 6.35 -8.32
N ALA A 66 16.71 6.91 -9.38
CA ALA A 66 16.47 8.34 -9.49
C ALA A 66 15.52 8.86 -8.41
N ASN A 67 14.49 8.08 -8.05
CA ASN A 67 13.46 8.43 -7.06
C ASN A 67 13.72 7.87 -5.65
N ARG A 68 14.92 7.37 -5.35
CA ARG A 68 15.21 6.60 -4.13
C ARG A 68 14.75 7.26 -2.84
N ASP A 69 14.93 8.58 -2.69
CA ASP A 69 14.62 9.27 -1.44
C ASP A 69 13.10 9.38 -1.19
N VAL A 70 12.32 9.54 -2.25
CA VAL A 70 10.86 9.53 -2.20
C VAL A 70 10.36 8.11 -1.99
N LEU A 71 10.90 7.15 -2.77
CA LEU A 71 10.50 5.75 -2.71
C LEU A 71 10.76 5.12 -1.34
N THR A 72 11.91 5.42 -0.72
CA THR A 72 12.22 4.91 0.62
C THR A 72 11.15 5.32 1.63
N ARG A 73 10.78 6.61 1.66
CA ARG A 73 9.74 7.10 2.57
C ARG A 73 8.37 6.48 2.33
N VAL A 74 8.02 6.31 1.05
CA VAL A 74 6.74 5.70 0.68
C VAL A 74 6.73 4.22 1.03
N LEU A 75 7.82 3.51 0.77
CA LEU A 75 7.96 2.09 1.12
C LEU A 75 7.92 1.86 2.64
N ASP A 76 8.52 2.73 3.44
CA ASP A 76 8.45 2.64 4.91
C ASP A 76 6.99 2.64 5.39
N GLN A 77 6.12 3.48 4.80
CA GLN A 77 4.69 3.50 5.12
C GLN A 77 3.98 2.18 4.73
N TYR A 78 4.31 1.61 3.56
CA TYR A 78 3.76 0.33 3.14
C TYR A 78 4.24 -0.82 4.02
N ILE A 79 5.50 -0.83 4.41
CA ILE A 79 6.08 -1.83 5.33
C ILE A 79 5.36 -1.77 6.67
N GLU A 80 5.14 -0.58 7.22
CA GLU A 80 4.39 -0.40 8.46
C GLU A 80 2.96 -0.95 8.33
N THR A 81 2.26 -0.62 7.25
CA THR A 81 0.91 -1.14 6.99
C THR A 81 0.88 -2.66 6.86
N LEU A 82 1.87 -3.25 6.17
CA LEU A 82 1.99 -4.71 6.06
C LEU A 82 2.29 -5.37 7.41
N GLN A 83 3.11 -4.74 8.25
CA GLN A 83 3.39 -5.24 9.60
C GLN A 83 2.15 -5.24 10.49
N GLN A 84 1.33 -4.19 10.41
CA GLN A 84 0.05 -4.10 11.13
C GLN A 84 -0.91 -5.19 10.66
N MET A 85 -1.05 -5.38 9.35
CA MET A 85 -1.90 -6.44 8.80
C MET A 85 -1.39 -7.84 9.21
N ARG A 86 -0.07 -8.05 9.16
CA ARG A 86 0.54 -9.30 9.64
C ARG A 86 0.19 -9.57 11.11
N THR A 87 0.25 -8.55 11.95
CA THR A 87 -0.09 -8.65 13.38
C THR A 87 -1.57 -9.03 13.55
N ALA A 88 -2.47 -8.35 12.87
CA ALA A 88 -3.90 -8.65 12.92
C ALA A 88 -4.20 -10.09 12.48
N ILE A 89 -3.52 -10.57 11.44
CA ILE A 89 -3.65 -11.97 10.98
C ILE A 89 -3.10 -12.95 12.02
N ALA A 90 -1.93 -12.67 12.59
CA ALA A 90 -1.29 -13.53 13.58
C ALA A 90 -2.11 -13.67 14.86
N ASP A 91 -2.75 -12.58 15.29
CA ASP A 91 -3.58 -12.52 16.49
C ASP A 91 -5.03 -13.02 16.24
N GLY A 92 -5.38 -13.32 14.99
CA GLY A 92 -6.73 -13.72 14.60
C GLY A 92 -7.76 -12.60 14.79
N ASP A 93 -7.33 -11.34 14.73
CA ASP A 93 -8.18 -10.16 14.89
C ASP A 93 -9.04 -9.93 13.65
N LYS A 94 -10.15 -10.64 13.61
CA LYS A 94 -11.13 -10.56 12.51
C LYS A 94 -11.69 -9.15 12.35
N SER A 95 -11.87 -8.42 13.45
CA SER A 95 -12.48 -7.09 13.41
C SER A 95 -11.58 -6.08 12.70
N THR A 96 -10.28 -6.11 12.96
CA THR A 96 -9.31 -5.26 12.26
C THR A 96 -9.19 -5.65 10.79
N ILE A 97 -9.12 -6.95 10.49
CA ILE A 97 -9.05 -7.43 9.10
C ILE A 97 -10.30 -6.99 8.32
N GLU A 98 -11.51 -7.16 8.89
CA GLU A 98 -12.76 -6.74 8.28
C GLU A 98 -12.83 -5.23 8.06
N ALA A 99 -12.43 -4.44 9.05
CA ALA A 99 -12.43 -2.97 8.95
C ALA A 99 -11.54 -2.48 7.80
N VAL A 100 -10.34 -3.05 7.66
CA VAL A 100 -9.41 -2.70 6.57
C VAL A 100 -9.96 -3.11 5.21
N THR A 101 -10.40 -4.36 5.07
CA THR A 101 -10.86 -4.88 3.78
C THR A 101 -12.14 -4.19 3.32
N SER A 102 -13.10 -3.95 4.22
CA SER A 102 -14.35 -3.25 3.92
C SER A 102 -14.12 -1.78 3.57
N SER A 103 -13.21 -1.10 4.28
CA SER A 103 -12.85 0.29 3.98
C SER A 103 -12.17 0.40 2.61
N ALA A 104 -11.25 -0.51 2.31
CA ALA A 104 -10.58 -0.55 1.01
C ALA A 104 -11.57 -0.84 -0.13
N ALA A 105 -12.47 -1.81 0.04
CA ALA A 105 -13.47 -2.15 -0.95
C ALA A 105 -14.40 -0.98 -1.25
N LYS A 106 -14.89 -0.29 -0.21
CA LYS A 106 -15.75 0.90 -0.36
C LYS A 106 -15.05 2.02 -1.13
N ARG A 107 -13.81 2.34 -0.78
CA ARG A 107 -13.02 3.38 -1.45
C ARG A 107 -12.68 3.01 -2.89
N TYR A 108 -12.43 1.73 -3.13
CA TYR A 108 -12.22 1.24 -4.49
C TYR A 108 -13.47 1.40 -5.36
N GLU A 109 -14.66 1.09 -4.83
CA GLU A 109 -15.93 1.29 -5.52
C GLU A 109 -16.18 2.77 -5.85
N GLU A 110 -15.95 3.67 -4.89
CA GLU A 110 -16.05 5.12 -5.09
C GLU A 110 -15.10 5.56 -6.23
N TRP A 111 -13.84 5.17 -6.18
CA TRP A 111 -12.84 5.50 -7.21
C TRP A 111 -13.20 4.97 -8.60
N ILE A 112 -13.66 3.73 -8.70
CA ILE A 112 -14.09 3.13 -9.97
C ILE A 112 -15.30 3.88 -10.54
N ASN A 113 -16.27 4.22 -9.70
CA ASN A 113 -17.44 4.99 -10.13
C ASN A 113 -17.07 6.38 -10.64
N GLU A 114 -16.17 7.09 -9.97
CA GLU A 114 -15.64 8.38 -10.43
C GLU A 114 -14.93 8.23 -11.78
N ARG A 115 -14.09 7.20 -11.92
CA ARG A 115 -13.34 6.93 -13.15
C ARG A 115 -14.24 6.60 -14.34
N TYR A 116 -15.29 5.79 -14.17
CA TYR A 116 -16.17 5.37 -15.26
C TYR A 116 -17.24 6.40 -15.60
N ARG A 117 -17.65 7.26 -14.68
CA ARG A 117 -18.61 8.34 -14.96
C ARG A 117 -18.00 9.48 -15.73
N ALA A 118 -16.68 9.49 -15.91
CA ALA A 118 -15.93 10.59 -16.54
C ALA A 118 -16.24 11.98 -15.91
N ASP A 119 -16.72 11.99 -14.68
CA ASP A 119 -16.92 13.19 -13.87
C ASP A 119 -15.57 13.74 -13.40
N TRP A 120 -14.72 13.96 -14.37
CA TRP A 120 -13.48 14.70 -14.16
C TRP A 120 -13.84 16.18 -14.11
N ASP A 121 -14.40 16.61 -13.00
CA ASP A 121 -14.59 18.03 -12.74
C ASP A 121 -13.19 18.66 -12.71
N ALA A 122 -12.83 19.32 -13.81
CA ALA A 122 -11.52 19.95 -14.01
C ALA A 122 -11.21 21.00 -12.92
N ASP A 123 -12.23 21.41 -12.16
CA ASP A 123 -12.19 22.36 -11.07
C ASP A 123 -12.28 21.71 -9.66
N ALA A 124 -12.42 20.41 -9.56
CA ALA A 124 -12.41 19.73 -8.26
C ALA A 124 -11.02 19.89 -7.64
N LYS A 125 -10.85 20.90 -6.80
CA LYS A 125 -9.68 20.99 -5.91
C LYS A 125 -9.58 19.66 -5.17
N PRO A 126 -8.42 18.98 -5.22
CA PRO A 126 -8.25 17.74 -4.48
C PRO A 126 -8.60 18.02 -3.03
N LYS A 127 -9.66 17.38 -2.52
CA LYS A 127 -9.91 17.34 -1.09
C LYS A 127 -8.60 16.83 -0.48
N LYS A 128 -7.97 17.61 0.40
CA LYS A 128 -6.84 17.14 1.17
C LYS A 128 -7.30 15.84 1.81
N ALA A 129 -6.88 14.72 1.24
CA ALA A 129 -7.04 13.45 1.90
C ALA A 129 -6.20 13.55 3.16
N ASP A 130 -6.85 13.50 4.31
CA ASP A 130 -6.19 13.29 5.59
C ASP A 130 -5.71 11.83 5.61
N VAL A 131 -4.64 11.59 4.85
CA VAL A 131 -4.10 10.25 4.58
C VAL A 131 -3.30 9.73 5.77
N GLY A 132 -2.93 10.64 6.70
CA GLY A 132 -2.10 10.27 7.86
C GLY A 132 -2.88 9.85 9.10
N GLY A 133 -4.02 10.48 9.38
CA GLY A 133 -4.76 10.24 10.62
C GLY A 133 -5.85 9.19 10.50
N GLY A 134 -6.61 9.20 9.40
CA GLY A 134 -7.79 8.35 9.27
C GLY A 134 -7.48 6.86 9.06
N LEU A 135 -6.42 6.52 8.34
CA LEU A 135 -6.05 5.14 8.08
C LEU A 135 -5.45 4.48 9.34
N MET A 136 -4.59 5.20 10.05
CA MET A 136 -4.04 4.78 11.34
C MET A 136 -5.15 4.57 12.39
N GLN A 137 -6.13 5.46 12.43
CA GLN A 137 -7.25 5.37 13.39
C GLN A 137 -8.20 4.22 13.05
N THR A 138 -8.41 3.92 11.76
CA THR A 138 -9.23 2.79 11.30
C THR A 138 -8.52 1.45 11.50
N LEU A 139 -7.21 1.40 11.31
CA LEU A 139 -6.40 0.18 11.45
C LEU A 139 -6.11 -0.20 12.90
N LEU A 140 -5.92 0.78 13.77
CA LEU A 140 -5.41 0.53 15.11
C LEU A 140 -6.49 0.54 16.19
N GLY A 141 -7.71 1.00 15.88
CA GLY A 141 -8.72 1.26 16.91
C GLY A 141 -8.21 2.23 17.98
N ASP A 142 -9.08 2.89 18.70
CA ASP A 142 -8.72 3.91 19.70
C ASP A 142 -7.77 3.42 20.81
N LYS A 143 -7.76 2.12 21.09
CA LYS A 143 -6.91 1.54 22.15
C LYS A 143 -5.44 1.40 21.76
N LEU A 144 -5.12 1.13 20.48
CA LEU A 144 -3.74 1.02 20.03
C LEU A 144 -3.14 2.38 19.63
N ALA A 145 -3.93 3.26 19.03
CA ALA A 145 -3.52 4.61 18.70
C ALA A 145 -3.06 5.38 19.96
N ASN A 146 -3.76 5.22 21.08
CA ASN A 146 -3.37 5.83 22.36
C ASN A 146 -2.09 5.21 22.96
N ARG A 147 -1.78 3.96 22.66
CA ARG A 147 -0.58 3.27 23.17
C ARG A 147 0.69 3.69 22.42
N ILE A 148 0.57 3.98 21.14
CA ILE A 148 1.69 4.38 20.26
C ILE A 148 1.98 5.88 20.40
N SER A 149 0.96 6.71 20.69
CA SER A 149 1.14 8.16 20.87
C SER A 149 1.77 8.57 22.21
N GLY A 150 2.26 7.64 23.02
CA GLY A 150 3.14 7.92 24.15
C GLY A 150 2.54 8.75 25.29
N LYS A 151 1.21 8.79 25.44
CA LYS A 151 0.60 9.26 26.68
C LYS A 151 0.58 8.10 27.67
N GLY A 152 1.75 7.83 28.23
CA GLY A 152 1.85 7.14 29.50
C GLY A 152 1.24 8.04 30.58
N ASP A 153 0.30 7.48 31.30
CA ASP A 153 -0.16 8.07 32.56
C ASP A 153 1.05 8.16 33.49
N ALA A 154 1.58 9.36 33.59
CA ALA A 154 2.27 9.81 34.77
C ALA A 154 1.16 10.42 35.64
N ASP A 155 0.99 9.82 36.80
CA ASP A 155 0.40 10.33 38.04
C ASP A 155 -0.50 9.27 38.68
N ASP A 156 -0.50 9.04 39.90
CA ASP A 156 -0.14 9.79 41.14
C ASP A 156 -0.11 8.80 42.31
N ASP A 157 0.78 9.14 43.28
CA ASP A 157 0.89 8.66 44.68
C ASP A 157 1.37 7.24 44.99
#